data_7012c5015cfbd06ed07314913853c85d
#
_entry.id   7012c5015cfbd06ed07314913853c85d
#
_cell.length_a   1.000
_cell.length_b   1.000
_cell.length_c   1.000
_cell.angle_alpha   90.00
_cell.angle_beta   90.00
_cell.angle_gamma   90.00
#
_symmetry.space_group_name_H-M   'P 1'
#
loop_
_entity.id
_entity.type
_entity.pdbx_description
1 polymer ?
#
loop_
_entity_poly.entity_id
_entity_poly.type
_entity_poly.pdbx_seq_one_letter_code
_entity_poly.pdbx_strand_id
1 'polypeptide(L)'
;MAKTQILETFTRWDPVDSLKTEEDIVFYFQACMDEDPGDGSLVRAALGDIAKARGMSQLSRDTGLAREGLYKALSPDGNPEFATVMKVIKALRLKLSVQQTERTT
;
A
#
# COMPACT_ATOMS: atom_id res chain seq x y z
N MET A 1 -1.52 -8.69 19.80
CA MET A 1 -1.58 -7.39 20.40
C MET A 1 -0.70 -6.39 19.76
N ALA A 2 0.55 -6.73 19.46
CA ALA A 2 1.40 -5.79 18.75
C ALA A 2 0.77 -5.35 17.43
N LYS A 3 0.11 -6.28 16.75
CA LYS A 3 -0.53 -5.96 15.47
C LYS A 3 -1.61 -4.91 15.62
N THR A 4 -2.48 -5.10 16.60
CA THR A 4 -3.56 -4.16 16.83
C THR A 4 -3.01 -2.79 17.19
N GLN A 5 -1.94 -2.75 17.98
CA GLN A 5 -1.33 -1.50 18.36
C GLN A 5 -0.75 -0.75 17.18
N ILE A 6 -0.12 -1.47 16.25
CA ILE A 6 0.44 -0.85 15.06
C ILE A 6 -0.66 -0.22 14.23
N LEU A 7 -1.76 -0.96 14.02
CA LEU A 7 -2.87 -0.45 13.22
C LEU A 7 -3.53 0.75 13.89
N GLU A 8 -3.68 0.70 15.21
CA GLU A 8 -4.26 1.82 15.92
C GLU A 8 -3.39 3.05 15.82
N THR A 9 -2.09 2.87 15.89
CA THR A 9 -1.18 3.98 15.76
C THR A 9 -1.32 4.63 14.40
N PHE A 10 -1.41 3.83 13.34
CA PHE A 10 -1.55 4.36 11.99
C PHE A 10 -2.91 5.00 11.76
N THR A 11 -3.95 4.59 12.48
CA THR A 11 -5.26 5.17 12.28
C THR A 11 -5.46 6.45 13.07
N ARG A 12 -4.64 6.71 14.08
CA ARG A 12 -4.78 7.91 14.89
C ARG A 12 -4.31 9.17 14.20
N TRP A 13 -3.39 9.04 13.29
CA TRP A 13 -2.87 10.15 12.52
C TRP A 13 -2.73 9.69 11.09
N ASP A 14 -2.72 10.66 10.20
CA ASP A 14 -2.71 10.36 8.77
C ASP A 14 -1.39 9.70 8.40
N PRO A 15 -1.40 8.44 7.96
CA PRO A 15 -0.17 7.77 7.56
C PRO A 15 0.58 8.52 6.47
N VAL A 16 -0.16 9.23 5.61
CA VAL A 16 0.44 9.98 4.51
C VAL A 16 1.44 11.00 5.04
N ASP A 17 1.13 11.63 6.18
CA ASP A 17 2.00 12.66 6.74
C ASP A 17 3.32 12.09 7.25
N SER A 18 3.37 10.80 7.55
CA SER A 18 4.58 10.18 8.07
C SER A 18 5.40 9.46 7.01
N LEU A 19 4.88 9.37 5.79
CA LEU A 19 5.56 8.65 4.69
C LEU A 19 6.43 9.62 3.90
N LYS A 20 7.53 10.03 4.48
CA LYS A 20 8.37 11.09 3.92
C LYS A 20 9.61 10.57 3.19
N THR A 21 10.10 9.41 3.57
CA THR A 21 11.31 8.86 2.96
C THR A 21 11.00 7.51 2.33
N GLU A 22 11.94 7.05 1.50
CA GLU A 22 11.80 5.72 0.91
C GLU A 22 11.75 4.65 1.99
N GLU A 23 12.54 4.83 3.04
CA GLU A 23 12.55 3.87 4.15
C GLU A 23 11.21 3.84 4.85
N ASP A 24 10.60 5.00 5.07
CA ASP A 24 9.27 5.06 5.68
C ASP A 24 8.28 4.26 4.87
N ILE A 25 8.33 4.41 3.55
CA ILE A 25 7.40 3.75 2.65
C ILE A 25 7.59 2.24 2.69
N VAL A 26 8.83 1.79 2.61
CA VAL A 26 9.11 0.36 2.64
C VAL A 26 8.66 -0.24 3.97
N PHE A 27 8.97 0.42 5.07
CA PHE A 27 8.59 -0.07 6.39
C PHE A 27 7.06 -0.17 6.53
N TYR A 28 6.37 0.87 6.11
CA TYR A 28 4.92 0.90 6.20
C TYR A 28 4.28 -0.19 5.35
N PHE A 29 4.74 -0.32 4.11
CA PHE A 29 4.20 -1.32 3.21
C PHE A 29 4.43 -2.73 3.75
N GLN A 30 5.65 -2.98 4.24
CA GLN A 30 5.98 -4.29 4.80
C GLN A 30 5.12 -4.59 6.03
N ALA A 31 4.93 -3.59 6.89
CA ALA A 31 4.11 -3.79 8.08
C ALA A 31 2.67 -4.14 7.70
N CYS A 32 2.13 -3.47 6.69
CA CYS A 32 0.77 -3.75 6.24
C CYS A 32 0.67 -5.11 5.58
N MET A 33 1.71 -5.53 4.86
CA MET A 33 1.71 -6.87 4.29
C MET A 33 1.72 -7.94 5.38
N ASP A 34 2.51 -7.71 6.42
CA ASP A 34 2.60 -8.66 7.52
C ASP A 34 1.31 -8.75 8.31
N GLU A 35 0.57 -7.64 8.40
CA GLU A 35 -0.65 -7.58 9.19
C GLU A 35 -1.90 -7.86 8.39
N ASP A 36 -1.79 -7.98 7.08
CA ASP A 36 -2.95 -8.18 6.23
C ASP A 36 -3.69 -9.47 6.64
N PRO A 37 -5.02 -9.42 6.73
CA PRO A 37 -5.77 -10.60 7.15
C PRO A 37 -5.80 -11.73 6.12
N GLY A 38 -5.29 -11.50 4.93
CA GLY A 38 -5.21 -12.53 3.90
C GLY A 38 -6.03 -12.21 2.67
N ASP A 39 -6.80 -11.14 2.70
CA ASP A 39 -7.64 -10.75 1.56
C ASP A 39 -7.09 -9.57 0.77
N GLY A 40 -5.92 -9.06 1.18
CA GLY A 40 -5.29 -7.96 0.49
C GLY A 40 -5.82 -6.59 0.84
N SER A 41 -6.77 -6.51 1.76
CA SER A 41 -7.40 -5.24 2.09
C SER A 41 -6.42 -4.25 2.69
N LEU A 42 -5.55 -4.71 3.56
CA LEU A 42 -4.58 -3.84 4.21
C LEU A 42 -3.46 -3.46 3.24
N VAL A 43 -3.08 -4.39 2.39
CA VAL A 43 -2.08 -4.11 1.35
C VAL A 43 -2.61 -3.04 0.40
N ARG A 44 -3.88 -3.16 0.00
CA ARG A 44 -4.50 -2.16 -0.87
C ARG A 44 -4.54 -0.79 -0.20
N ALA A 45 -4.90 -0.77 1.08
CA ALA A 45 -4.93 0.49 1.82
C ALA A 45 -3.55 1.12 1.89
N ALA A 46 -2.53 0.30 2.09
CA ALA A 46 -1.16 0.80 2.14
C ALA A 46 -0.75 1.42 0.81
N LEU A 47 -1.10 0.75 -0.30
CA LEU A 47 -0.79 1.31 -1.61
C LEU A 47 -1.48 2.64 -1.83
N GLY A 48 -2.72 2.77 -1.37
CA GLY A 48 -3.45 4.02 -1.46
C GLY A 48 -2.77 5.14 -0.68
N ASP A 49 -2.33 4.85 0.53
CA ASP A 49 -1.66 5.84 1.36
C ASP A 49 -0.32 6.25 0.76
N ILE A 50 0.44 5.29 0.27
CA ILE A 50 1.73 5.57 -0.34
C ILE A 50 1.55 6.38 -1.61
N ALA A 51 0.53 6.03 -2.40
CA ALA A 51 0.23 6.76 -3.63
C ALA A 51 -0.09 8.23 -3.33
N LYS A 52 -0.87 8.47 -2.28
CA LYS A 52 -1.19 9.84 -1.88
C LYS A 52 0.06 10.57 -1.41
N ALA A 53 0.92 9.90 -0.67
CA ALA A 53 2.15 10.51 -0.19
C ALA A 53 3.07 10.90 -1.34
N ARG A 54 3.13 10.08 -2.37
CA ARG A 54 3.95 10.36 -3.57
C ARG A 54 3.29 11.36 -4.50
N GLY A 55 1.98 11.46 -4.46
CA GLY A 55 1.22 12.35 -5.32
C GLY A 55 0.53 11.59 -6.44
N MET A 56 -0.79 11.69 -6.46
CA MET A 56 -1.60 10.95 -7.43
C MET A 56 -1.36 11.41 -8.86
N SER A 57 -1.07 12.69 -9.05
CA SER A 57 -0.80 13.20 -10.40
C SER A 57 0.46 12.58 -10.98
N GLN A 58 1.50 12.49 -10.16
CA GLN A 58 2.74 11.87 -10.61
C GLN A 58 2.51 10.39 -10.90
N LEU A 59 1.78 9.72 -10.01
CA LEU A 59 1.50 8.30 -10.20
C LEU A 59 0.71 8.06 -11.47
N SER A 60 -0.26 8.94 -11.76
CA SER A 60 -1.02 8.85 -13.00
C SER A 60 -0.10 8.91 -14.22
N ARG A 61 0.83 9.84 -14.21
CA ARG A 61 1.79 9.98 -15.31
C ARG A 61 2.67 8.74 -15.45
N ASP A 62 3.15 8.25 -14.31
CA ASP A 62 4.10 7.13 -14.33
C ASP A 62 3.45 5.81 -14.74
N THR A 63 2.18 5.63 -14.39
CA THR A 63 1.47 4.39 -14.71
C THR A 63 0.71 4.44 -16.02
N GLY A 64 0.43 5.65 -16.50
CA GLY A 64 -0.43 5.81 -17.65
C GLY A 64 -1.90 5.64 -17.34
N LEU A 65 -2.25 5.56 -16.05
CA LEU A 65 -3.64 5.37 -15.62
C LEU A 65 -4.24 6.69 -15.20
N ALA A 66 -5.54 6.86 -15.43
CA ALA A 66 -6.23 8.07 -15.04
C ALA A 66 -6.27 8.19 -13.52
N ARG A 67 -6.17 9.43 -13.03
CA ARG A 67 -6.22 9.68 -11.58
C ARG A 67 -7.49 9.13 -10.95
N GLU A 68 -8.63 9.33 -11.63
CA GLU A 68 -9.90 8.85 -11.09
C GLU A 68 -9.90 7.35 -10.97
N GLY A 69 -9.35 6.66 -11.97
CA GLY A 69 -9.24 5.21 -11.93
C GLY A 69 -8.34 4.73 -10.79
N LEU A 70 -7.26 5.45 -10.55
CA LEU A 70 -6.36 5.11 -9.46
C LEU A 70 -7.03 5.29 -8.11
N TYR A 71 -7.72 6.42 -7.90
CA TYR A 71 -8.44 6.63 -6.65
C TYR A 71 -9.47 5.52 -6.41
N LYS A 72 -10.19 5.17 -7.46
CA LYS A 72 -11.21 4.14 -7.33
C LYS A 72 -10.60 2.77 -7.05
N ALA A 73 -9.55 2.43 -7.77
CA ALA A 73 -8.90 1.12 -7.63
C ALA A 73 -8.31 0.92 -6.24
N LEU A 74 -7.75 1.99 -5.68
CA LEU A 74 -7.05 1.90 -4.40
C LEU A 74 -7.93 2.31 -3.21
N SER A 75 -9.21 2.55 -3.44
CA SER A 75 -10.14 2.89 -2.36
C SER A 75 -10.50 1.62 -1.58
N PRO A 76 -11.08 1.80 -0.39
CA PRO A 76 -11.51 0.63 0.40
C PRO A 76 -12.45 -0.31 -0.31
N ASP A 77 -13.27 0.23 -1.23
CA ASP A 77 -14.20 -0.58 -2.01
C ASP A 77 -13.59 -1.03 -3.32
N GLY A 78 -12.36 -0.67 -3.59
CA GLY A 78 -11.72 -0.98 -4.84
C GLY A 78 -11.30 -2.43 -4.92
N ASN A 79 -11.19 -2.90 -6.14
CA ASN A 79 -10.73 -4.25 -6.40
C ASN A 79 -9.87 -4.21 -7.67
N PRO A 80 -8.66 -3.65 -7.55
CA PRO A 80 -7.82 -3.46 -8.73
C PRO A 80 -7.38 -4.79 -9.30
N GLU A 81 -7.27 -4.83 -10.62
CA GLU A 81 -6.68 -5.97 -11.28
C GLU A 81 -5.22 -6.10 -10.87
N PHE A 82 -4.74 -7.34 -10.90
CA PHE A 82 -3.36 -7.59 -10.52
C PHE A 82 -2.38 -6.77 -11.37
N ALA A 83 -2.65 -6.64 -12.65
CA ALA A 83 -1.81 -5.84 -13.53
C ALA A 83 -1.74 -4.38 -13.09
N THR A 84 -2.87 -3.84 -12.64
CA THR A 84 -2.92 -2.48 -12.13
C THR A 84 -2.07 -2.36 -10.87
N VAL A 85 -2.20 -3.33 -9.97
CA VAL A 85 -1.42 -3.35 -8.74
C VAL A 85 0.08 -3.36 -9.05
N MET A 86 0.48 -4.18 -10.01
CA MET A 86 1.90 -4.28 -10.36
C MET A 86 2.42 -2.98 -10.98
N LYS A 87 1.59 -2.31 -11.77
CA LYS A 87 2.00 -1.02 -12.34
C LYS A 87 2.21 0.02 -11.26
N VAL A 88 1.33 0.03 -10.26
CA VAL A 88 1.45 0.97 -9.15
C VAL A 88 2.70 0.67 -8.34
N ILE A 89 2.92 -0.58 -8.02
CA ILE A 89 4.09 -1.00 -7.25
C ILE A 89 5.37 -0.57 -7.96
N LYS A 90 5.43 -0.81 -9.25
CA LYS A 90 6.61 -0.43 -10.03
C LYS A 90 6.81 1.08 -10.06
N ALA A 91 5.72 1.82 -10.25
CA ALA A 91 5.79 3.27 -10.31
C ALA A 91 6.22 3.86 -8.97
N LEU A 92 5.89 3.20 -7.87
CA LEU A 92 6.30 3.62 -6.55
C LEU A 92 7.71 3.17 -6.20
N ARG A 93 8.38 2.53 -7.14
CA ARG A 93 9.75 2.02 -6.98
C ARG A 93 9.87 0.99 -5.87
N LEU A 94 8.82 0.20 -5.74
CA LEU A 94 8.80 -0.90 -4.79
C LEU A 94 8.95 -2.20 -5.57
N LYS A 95 9.44 -3.20 -4.88
CA LYS A 95 9.60 -4.52 -5.47
C LYS A 95 9.05 -5.53 -4.50
N LEU A 96 8.17 -6.38 -4.98
CA LEU A 96 7.66 -7.47 -4.15
C LEU A 96 8.68 -8.58 -4.09
N SER A 97 8.79 -9.17 -2.93
CA SER A 97 9.62 -10.34 -2.78
C SER A 97 8.83 -11.38 -2.00
N VAL A 98 9.28 -12.61 -2.08
CA VAL A 98 8.58 -13.73 -1.48
C VAL A 98 9.48 -14.36 -0.43
N GLN A 99 8.90 -14.61 0.72
CA GLN A 99 9.59 -15.37 1.73
C GLN A 99 8.62 -16.38 2.33
N GLN A 100 9.14 -17.46 2.77
CA GLN A 100 8.33 -18.53 3.33
C GLN A 100 7.88 -18.14 4.72
N THR A 101 6.60 -18.32 5.00
CA THR A 101 6.11 -18.06 6.34
C THR A 101 6.27 -19.33 7.18
N GLU A 102 6.22 -19.14 8.48
CA GLU A 102 6.22 -20.25 9.38
C GLU A 102 4.99 -21.11 9.14
N ARG A 103 5.19 -22.41 9.26
CA ARG A 103 4.11 -23.34 9.08
C ARG A 103 3.37 -23.50 10.40
N THR A 104 2.23 -22.94 10.47
CA THR A 104 1.45 -23.00 11.70
C THR A 104 0.23 -23.88 11.55
N THR A 105 0.36 -24.94 10.89
CA THR A 105 -0.68 -25.88 10.57
C THR A 105 -1.59 -25.51 9.59
#